data_e1c1cd8838cfb72581889dc987c4fe41
#
_entry.id   e1c1cd8838cfb72581889dc987c4fe41
#
_cell.length_a   1.000
_cell.length_b   1.000
_cell.length_c   1.000
_cell.angle_alpha   90.00
_cell.angle_beta   90.00
_cell.angle_gamma   90.00
#
_symmetry.space_group_name_H-M   'P 1'
#
loop_
_entity.id
_entity.type
_entity.pdbx_description
1 polymer ?
#
loop_
_entity_poly.entity_id
_entity_poly.type
_entity_poly.pdbx_seq_one_letter_code
_entity_poly.pdbx_strand_id
1 'polypeptide(L)'
;MPFKSIEGLNHIDKVIDINQSPIGRTPRSNPATYTGTFSEIRSLFAKIPEAMIRGYKPGRFSFNVSGGRCETCKGGGLRVIEMNFLPDVYVDCETCQGKRFNRETLEIRYKGKSISDVLSILILLRIVYLNKYTHTV
;
A
#
# COMPACT_ATOMS: atom_id res chain seq x y z
N MET A 1 -8.73 -37.57 1.67
CA MET A 1 -9.76 -38.51 1.15
C MET A 1 -10.95 -37.70 0.71
N PRO A 2 -11.56 -37.97 -0.45
CA PRO A 2 -12.79 -37.33 -0.82
C PRO A 2 -13.94 -37.78 0.11
N PHE A 3 -14.68 -36.82 0.63
CA PHE A 3 -15.89 -37.09 1.42
C PHE A 3 -17.10 -37.30 0.49
N LYS A 4 -18.07 -38.11 0.91
CA LYS A 4 -19.28 -38.37 0.10
C LYS A 4 -20.35 -37.31 0.31
N SER A 5 -20.49 -36.77 1.50
CA SER A 5 -21.44 -35.71 1.84
C SER A 5 -21.02 -35.03 3.13
N ILE A 6 -21.46 -33.78 3.29
CA ILE A 6 -21.31 -33.00 4.53
C ILE A 6 -22.72 -32.65 4.98
N GLU A 7 -23.08 -33.06 6.22
CA GLU A 7 -24.35 -32.72 6.84
C GLU A 7 -24.17 -31.51 7.77
N GLY A 8 -25.23 -30.74 7.99
CA GLY A 8 -25.22 -29.59 8.90
C GLY A 8 -24.74 -28.28 8.30
N LEU A 9 -24.54 -28.17 6.99
CA LEU A 9 -24.15 -26.93 6.32
C LEU A 9 -25.14 -25.79 6.58
N ASN A 10 -26.40 -26.10 6.84
CA ASN A 10 -27.43 -25.10 7.14
C ASN A 10 -27.22 -24.36 8.47
N HIS A 11 -26.33 -24.87 9.34
CA HIS A 11 -25.97 -24.26 10.61
C HIS A 11 -24.69 -23.41 10.51
N ILE A 12 -24.08 -23.34 9.33
CA ILE A 12 -22.86 -22.59 9.09
C ILE A 12 -23.22 -21.35 8.26
N ASP A 13 -23.06 -20.19 8.86
CA ASP A 13 -23.38 -18.91 8.21
C ASP A 13 -22.27 -18.47 7.26
N LYS A 14 -21.00 -18.66 7.66
CA LYS A 14 -19.83 -18.27 6.88
C LYS A 14 -18.58 -19.07 7.29
N VAL A 15 -17.80 -19.47 6.29
CA VAL A 15 -16.45 -20.00 6.50
C VAL A 15 -15.43 -18.89 6.24
N ILE A 16 -14.56 -18.61 7.20
CA ILE A 16 -13.46 -17.67 7.05
C ILE A 16 -12.17 -18.48 6.98
N ASP A 17 -11.54 -18.47 5.81
CA ASP A 17 -10.23 -19.07 5.62
C ASP A 17 -9.16 -18.08 6.09
N ILE A 18 -8.39 -18.47 7.11
CA ILE A 18 -7.29 -17.69 7.65
C ILE A 18 -5.99 -18.36 7.19
N ASN A 19 -5.26 -17.69 6.32
CA ASN A 19 -3.93 -18.12 5.93
C ASN A 19 -2.88 -17.06 6.31
N GLN A 20 -1.64 -17.49 6.52
CA GLN A 20 -0.51 -16.62 6.84
C GLN A 20 0.28 -16.16 5.62
N SER A 21 -0.28 -16.32 4.43
CA SER A 21 0.35 -15.86 3.20
C SER A 21 0.54 -14.34 3.23
N PRO A 22 1.70 -13.85 2.79
CA PRO A 22 1.93 -12.40 2.75
C PRO A 22 0.93 -11.70 1.82
N ILE A 23 0.46 -10.52 2.23
CA ILE A 23 -0.43 -9.67 1.43
C ILE A 23 0.36 -9.13 0.23
N GLY A 24 0.35 -9.88 -0.86
CA GLY A 24 1.07 -9.57 -2.09
C GLY A 24 2.59 -9.75 -1.99
N ARG A 25 3.21 -9.92 -3.15
CA ARG A 25 4.66 -10.21 -3.29
C ARG A 25 5.42 -9.07 -3.96
N THR A 26 4.79 -7.92 -4.17
CA THR A 26 5.41 -6.80 -4.88
C THR A 26 5.64 -5.62 -3.94
N PRO A 27 6.64 -4.76 -4.21
CA PRO A 27 6.87 -3.53 -3.45
C PRO A 27 5.66 -2.59 -3.40
N ARG A 28 4.69 -2.75 -4.30
CA ARG A 28 3.45 -1.97 -4.36
C ARG A 28 2.34 -2.51 -3.47
N SER A 29 2.50 -3.72 -2.95
CA SER A 29 1.52 -4.34 -2.07
C SER A 29 1.62 -3.73 -0.67
N ASN A 30 0.50 -3.19 -0.18
CA ASN A 30 0.43 -2.67 1.18
C ASN A 30 -0.97 -2.90 1.78
N PRO A 31 -1.09 -2.94 3.11
CA PRO A 31 -2.36 -3.20 3.78
C PRO A 31 -3.44 -2.18 3.46
N ALA A 32 -3.09 -0.91 3.31
CA ALA A 32 -4.06 0.15 3.03
C ALA A 32 -4.75 -0.03 1.67
N THR A 33 -3.99 -0.53 0.67
CA THR A 33 -4.56 -0.87 -0.65
C THR A 33 -5.42 -2.12 -0.56
N TYR A 34 -4.99 -3.13 0.18
CA TYR A 34 -5.72 -4.39 0.34
C TYR A 34 -7.08 -4.19 1.03
N THR A 35 -7.13 -3.38 2.08
CA THR A 35 -8.37 -3.06 2.82
C THR A 35 -9.27 -2.04 2.12
N GLY A 36 -8.83 -1.45 1.01
CA GLY A 36 -9.55 -0.38 0.33
C GLY A 36 -9.42 1.01 0.97
N THR A 37 -8.90 1.11 2.20
CA THR A 37 -8.75 2.36 2.97
C THR A 37 -7.97 3.43 2.20
N PHE A 38 -7.02 3.02 1.36
CA PHE A 38 -6.24 3.95 0.56
C PHE A 38 -7.09 4.74 -0.45
N SER A 39 -8.23 4.20 -0.88
CA SER A 39 -9.16 4.90 -1.77
C SER A 39 -9.81 6.09 -1.07
N GLU A 40 -10.21 5.93 0.19
CA GLU A 40 -10.75 7.00 1.02
C GLU A 40 -9.71 8.08 1.29
N ILE A 41 -8.47 7.68 1.60
CA ILE A 41 -7.35 8.63 1.81
C ILE A 41 -7.09 9.46 0.55
N ARG A 42 -7.07 8.85 -0.63
CA ARG A 42 -6.91 9.57 -1.90
C ARG A 42 -8.04 10.58 -2.15
N SER A 43 -9.26 10.19 -1.84
CA SER A 43 -10.43 11.05 -1.96
C SER A 43 -10.35 12.23 -0.98
N LEU A 44 -9.85 12.01 0.23
CA LEU A 44 -9.60 13.06 1.21
C LEU A 44 -8.54 14.06 0.69
N PHE A 45 -7.41 13.56 0.19
CA PHE A 45 -6.35 14.43 -0.34
C PHE A 45 -6.81 15.25 -1.55
N ALA A 46 -7.67 14.71 -2.41
CA ALA A 46 -8.23 15.45 -3.55
C ALA A 46 -9.19 16.58 -3.13
N LYS A 47 -9.77 16.53 -1.93
CA LYS A 47 -10.66 17.56 -1.37
C LYS A 47 -9.91 18.69 -0.64
N ILE A 48 -8.60 18.59 -0.48
CA ILE A 48 -7.79 19.66 0.12
C ILE A 48 -7.85 20.89 -0.80
N PRO A 49 -8.03 22.11 -0.28
CA PRO A 49 -8.17 23.31 -1.08
C PRO A 49 -7.05 23.50 -2.12
N GLU A 50 -5.82 23.27 -1.72
CA GLU A 50 -4.66 23.37 -2.62
C GLU A 50 -4.71 22.32 -3.75
N ALA A 51 -5.14 21.10 -3.47
CA ALA A 51 -5.33 20.07 -4.50
C ALA A 51 -6.46 20.43 -5.46
N MET A 52 -7.54 21.03 -4.96
CA MET A 52 -8.66 21.49 -5.76
C MET A 52 -8.26 22.66 -6.69
N ILE A 53 -7.49 23.63 -6.19
CA ILE A 53 -6.96 24.75 -6.97
C ILE A 53 -6.08 24.24 -8.12
N ARG A 54 -5.26 23.20 -7.87
CA ARG A 54 -4.40 22.57 -8.87
C ARG A 54 -5.15 21.58 -9.78
N GLY A 55 -6.44 21.36 -9.58
CA GLY A 55 -7.26 20.41 -10.34
C GLY A 55 -6.89 18.94 -10.12
N TYR A 56 -6.30 18.59 -8.97
CA TYR A 56 -5.85 17.24 -8.67
C TYR A 56 -7.02 16.33 -8.29
N LYS A 57 -7.21 15.27 -9.06
CA LYS A 57 -8.21 14.24 -8.83
C LYS A 57 -7.65 13.12 -7.92
N PRO A 58 -8.47 12.24 -7.33
CA PRO A 58 -7.99 11.12 -6.49
C PRO A 58 -6.95 10.22 -7.16
N GLY A 59 -6.98 10.10 -8.49
CA GLY A 59 -5.97 9.37 -9.27
C GLY A 59 -4.57 9.94 -9.15
N ARG A 60 -4.41 11.26 -8.94
CA ARG A 60 -3.12 11.92 -8.72
C ARG A 60 -2.39 11.39 -7.48
N PHE A 61 -3.15 11.00 -6.47
CA PHE A 61 -2.65 10.46 -5.20
C PHE A 61 -2.50 8.94 -5.22
N SER A 62 -2.51 8.31 -6.40
CA SER A 62 -2.25 6.89 -6.58
C SER A 62 -0.81 6.65 -7.07
N PHE A 63 -0.09 5.76 -6.38
CA PHE A 63 1.24 5.34 -6.85
C PHE A 63 1.18 4.32 -8.00
N ASN A 64 0.00 3.81 -8.35
CA ASN A 64 -0.19 2.88 -9.47
C ASN A 64 -0.55 3.58 -10.78
N VAL A 65 -1.06 4.81 -10.71
CA VAL A 65 -1.52 5.59 -11.87
C VAL A 65 -0.47 6.65 -12.22
N SER A 66 -0.22 6.87 -13.50
CA SER A 66 0.66 7.94 -13.97
C SER A 66 0.12 9.33 -13.62
N GLY A 67 1.00 10.30 -13.57
CA GLY A 67 0.67 11.71 -13.29
C GLY A 67 1.06 12.17 -11.89
N GLY A 68 0.81 11.40 -10.83
CA GLY A 68 1.21 11.75 -9.46
C GLY A 68 2.32 10.89 -8.88
N ARG A 69 2.56 9.72 -9.45
CA ARG A 69 3.63 8.82 -9.01
C ARG A 69 5.00 9.29 -9.51
N CYS A 70 6.05 8.84 -8.86
CA CYS A 70 7.40 8.94 -9.39
C CYS A 70 7.53 8.06 -10.65
N GLU A 71 7.84 8.65 -11.78
CA GLU A 71 7.93 7.90 -13.04
C GLU A 71 9.24 7.08 -13.13
N THR A 72 10.31 7.48 -12.43
CA THR A 72 11.57 6.72 -12.38
C THR A 72 11.38 5.32 -11.82
N CYS A 73 10.69 5.18 -10.68
CA CYS A 73 10.38 3.88 -10.07
C CYS A 73 8.95 3.40 -10.36
N LYS A 74 8.21 4.13 -11.18
CA LYS A 74 6.80 3.86 -11.53
C LYS A 74 5.91 3.62 -10.28
N GLY A 75 6.20 4.35 -9.19
CA GLY A 75 5.46 4.26 -7.93
C GLY A 75 5.89 3.11 -7.00
N GLY A 76 6.90 2.33 -7.37
CA GLY A 76 7.43 1.24 -6.52
C GLY A 76 8.17 1.73 -5.28
N GLY A 77 8.78 2.93 -5.36
CA GLY A 77 9.65 3.48 -4.33
C GLY A 77 11.06 2.92 -4.36
N LEU A 78 11.24 1.73 -4.90
CA LEU A 78 12.49 0.98 -4.99
C LEU A 78 12.89 0.75 -6.44
N ARG A 79 14.18 0.58 -6.68
CA ARG A 79 14.74 0.06 -7.92
C ARG A 79 15.33 -1.32 -7.63
N VAL A 80 15.11 -2.24 -8.53
CA VAL A 80 15.71 -3.58 -8.50
C VAL A 80 16.99 -3.52 -9.29
N ILE A 81 18.08 -3.97 -8.68
CA ILE A 81 19.36 -4.22 -9.36
C ILE A 81 19.45 -5.73 -9.53
N GLU A 82 19.19 -6.19 -10.74
CA GLU A 82 19.27 -7.59 -11.10
C GLU A 82 20.74 -8.03 -11.17
N MET A 83 21.08 -9.11 -10.50
CA MET A 83 22.41 -9.70 -10.53
C MET A 83 22.32 -11.13 -11.08
N ASN A 84 23.13 -11.45 -12.11
CA ASN A 84 23.03 -12.73 -12.82
C ASN A 84 23.24 -13.99 -11.95
N PHE A 85 23.99 -13.89 -10.85
CA PHE A 85 24.35 -15.02 -9.98
C PHE A 85 24.07 -14.81 -8.50
N LEU A 86 23.52 -13.65 -8.12
CA LEU A 86 23.19 -13.27 -6.75
C LEU A 86 21.72 -12.88 -6.67
N PRO A 87 21.12 -12.91 -5.47
CA PRO A 87 19.77 -12.37 -5.26
C PRO A 87 19.67 -10.91 -5.66
N ASP A 88 18.54 -10.53 -6.23
CA ASP A 88 18.26 -9.14 -6.61
C ASP A 88 18.39 -8.20 -5.41
N VAL A 89 19.03 -7.06 -5.62
CA VAL A 89 19.18 -6.03 -4.59
C VAL A 89 18.14 -4.93 -4.81
N TYR A 90 17.43 -4.59 -3.74
CA TYR A 90 16.44 -3.53 -3.73
C TYR A 90 17.05 -2.28 -3.10
N VAL A 91 17.11 -1.19 -3.85
CA VAL A 91 17.62 0.10 -3.39
C VAL A 91 16.54 1.16 -3.51
N ASP A 92 16.55 2.14 -2.61
CA ASP A 92 15.62 3.26 -2.70
C ASP A 92 15.80 4.02 -4.03
N CYS A 93 14.68 4.44 -4.61
CA CYS A 93 14.71 5.25 -5.82
C CYS A 93 15.35 6.61 -5.53
N GLU A 94 16.43 6.93 -6.20
CA GLU A 94 17.17 8.18 -6.03
C GLU A 94 16.32 9.44 -6.23
N THR A 95 15.38 9.38 -7.20
CA THR A 95 14.51 10.52 -7.53
C THR A 95 13.49 10.82 -6.45
N CYS A 96 12.84 9.81 -5.89
CA CYS A 96 11.77 10.00 -4.89
C CYS A 96 12.18 9.58 -3.48
N GLN A 97 13.37 9.03 -3.28
CA GLN A 97 13.89 8.57 -2.00
C GLN A 97 12.87 7.68 -1.23
N GLY A 98 12.35 6.68 -1.92
CA GLY A 98 11.34 5.77 -1.37
C GLY A 98 9.91 6.32 -1.28
N LYS A 99 9.69 7.62 -1.51
CA LYS A 99 8.38 8.28 -1.30
C LYS A 99 7.30 7.93 -2.30
N ARG A 100 7.64 7.30 -3.44
CA ARG A 100 6.72 6.78 -4.49
C ARG A 100 6.02 7.82 -5.35
N PHE A 101 5.93 9.07 -4.93
CA PHE A 101 5.24 10.15 -5.62
C PHE A 101 6.21 11.19 -6.15
N ASN A 102 5.77 11.98 -7.13
CA ASN A 102 6.51 13.13 -7.60
C ASN A 102 6.44 14.29 -6.60
N ARG A 103 7.36 15.26 -6.74
CA ARG A 103 7.49 16.40 -5.83
C ARG A 103 6.19 17.20 -5.70
N GLU A 104 5.52 17.48 -6.81
CA GLU A 104 4.29 18.27 -6.84
C GLU A 104 3.16 17.62 -6.04
N THR A 105 3.02 16.29 -6.11
CA THR A 105 2.02 15.55 -5.33
C THR A 105 2.35 15.55 -3.85
N LEU A 106 3.65 15.52 -3.49
CA LEU A 106 4.11 15.54 -2.10
C LEU A 106 3.98 16.92 -1.43
N GLU A 107 3.83 17.99 -2.21
CA GLU A 107 3.58 19.34 -1.69
C GLU A 107 2.20 19.44 -1.04
N ILE A 108 1.21 18.69 -1.54
CA ILE A 108 -0.13 18.67 -0.95
C ILE A 108 -0.07 17.99 0.44
N ARG A 109 -0.48 18.72 1.47
CA ARG A 109 -0.40 18.26 2.85
C ARG A 109 -1.74 18.31 3.56
N TYR A 110 -2.06 17.25 4.27
CA TYR A 110 -3.17 17.19 5.19
C TYR A 110 -2.65 17.14 6.63
N LYS A 111 -2.99 18.15 7.44
CA LYS A 111 -2.46 18.30 8.81
C LYS A 111 -0.93 18.19 8.87
N GLY A 112 -0.24 18.81 7.92
CA GLY A 112 1.23 18.82 7.82
C GLY A 112 1.86 17.54 7.25
N LYS A 113 1.08 16.50 6.94
CA LYS A 113 1.57 15.21 6.40
C LYS A 113 1.27 15.09 4.90
N SER A 114 2.25 14.65 4.14
CA SER A 114 2.08 14.29 2.73
C SER A 114 1.41 12.92 2.59
N ILE A 115 0.95 12.60 1.39
CA ILE A 115 0.38 11.27 1.10
C ILE A 115 1.39 10.13 1.35
N SER A 116 2.68 10.37 1.13
CA SER A 116 3.74 9.40 1.43
C SER A 116 3.92 9.18 2.92
N ASP A 117 3.85 10.25 3.74
CA ASP A 117 3.95 10.14 5.20
C ASP A 117 2.77 9.32 5.76
N VAL A 118 1.57 9.53 5.23
CA VAL A 118 0.38 8.76 5.62
C VAL A 118 0.55 7.26 5.28
N LEU A 119 1.07 6.95 4.08
CA LEU A 119 1.36 5.57 3.71
C LEU A 119 2.41 4.92 4.64
N SER A 120 3.45 5.65 5.00
CA SER A 120 4.50 5.17 5.92
C SER A 120 3.94 4.88 7.31
N ILE A 121 3.08 5.74 7.84
CA ILE A 121 2.38 5.53 9.12
C ILE A 121 1.53 4.25 9.07
N LEU A 122 0.79 4.01 8.00
CA LEU A 122 -0.03 2.81 7.84
C LEU A 122 0.80 1.52 7.77
N ILE A 123 2.00 1.59 7.18
CA ILE A 123 2.93 0.47 7.15
C ILE A 123 3.52 0.22 8.54
N LEU A 124 3.89 1.27 9.28
CA LEU A 124 4.42 1.17 10.64
C LEU A 124 3.38 0.62 11.62
N LEU A 125 2.13 1.05 11.54
CA LEU A 125 1.03 0.53 12.34
C LEU A 125 0.87 -0.99 12.16
N ARG A 126 1.08 -1.51 10.95
CA ARG A 126 1.10 -2.95 10.69
C ARG A 126 2.19 -3.67 11.49
N ILE A 127 3.40 -3.12 11.52
CA ILE A 127 4.54 -3.73 12.24
C ILE A 127 4.26 -3.76 13.75
N VAL A 128 3.75 -2.67 14.29
CA VAL A 128 3.39 -2.58 15.73
C VAL A 128 2.24 -3.55 16.08
N TYR A 129 1.23 -3.68 15.21
CA TYR A 129 0.11 -4.59 15.44
C TYR A 129 0.54 -6.05 15.39
N LEU A 130 1.38 -6.43 14.43
CA LEU A 130 1.90 -7.80 14.32
C LEU A 130 2.80 -8.16 15.50
N ASN A 131 3.72 -7.28 15.93
CA ASN A 131 4.57 -7.53 17.07
C ASN A 131 3.79 -7.69 18.40
N LYS A 132 2.63 -7.02 18.54
CA LYS A 132 1.81 -7.14 19.74
C LYS A 132 1.12 -8.50 19.86
N TYR A 133 0.88 -9.18 18.73
CA TYR A 133 0.22 -10.49 18.70
C TYR A 133 1.20 -11.69 18.59
N THR A 134 2.48 -11.46 18.27
CA THR A 134 3.49 -12.52 18.22
C THR A 134 4.16 -12.79 19.56
N HIS A 135 3.95 -11.95 20.59
CA HIS A 135 4.47 -12.14 21.93
C HIS A 135 3.48 -12.81 22.91
N THR A 136 2.38 -13.37 22.42
CA THR A 136 1.39 -14.06 23.27
C THR A 136 1.22 -15.51 22.79
N VAL A 137 2.33 -16.25 22.74
CA VAL A 137 2.33 -17.74 22.72
C VAL A 137 3.49 -18.21 23.58
#